data_3b8b47c13d32fe2e0c4a96c61f2352e3
#
_entry.id   3b8b47c13d32fe2e0c4a96c61f2352e3
#
_cell.length_a   1.000
_cell.length_b   1.000
_cell.length_c   1.000
_cell.angle_alpha   90.00
_cell.angle_beta   90.00
_cell.angle_gamma   90.00
#
_symmetry.space_group_name_H-M   'P 1'
#
loop_
_entity.id
_entity.type
_entity.pdbx_description
1 polymer ?
#
loop_
_entity_poly.entity_id
_entity_poly.type
_entity_poly.pdbx_seq_one_letter_code
_entity_poly.pdbx_strand_id
1 'polypeptide(L)'
;MNEFDSLILKLKKKYPVLEYFTDRTFGVEIEFYGLNYVIAPIDGNIIKPYCISSRAKDGRNFWDLYRDCKMPLGTDKDSWHFEPDSSVRGKGHTRCGVELISPILRGISGLLQVYQSFKFLNNIKDINVDKSCGLHVHHGVDPKSYN
;
A
#
# COMPACT_ATOMS: atom_id res chain seq x y z
N MET A 1 7.13 7.44 -22.57
CA MET A 1 5.99 6.90 -21.81
C MET A 1 6.53 6.01 -20.71
N ASN A 2 6.19 6.28 -19.46
CA ASN A 2 6.65 5.46 -18.35
C ASN A 2 5.82 4.15 -18.23
N GLU A 3 6.26 3.25 -17.37
CA GLU A 3 5.64 1.95 -17.15
C GLU A 3 4.17 2.05 -16.72
N PHE A 4 3.88 3.01 -15.82
CA PHE A 4 2.51 3.23 -15.35
C PHE A 4 1.59 3.70 -16.48
N ASP A 5 2.02 4.67 -17.27
CA ASP A 5 1.23 5.17 -18.40
C ASP A 5 0.94 4.07 -19.41
N SER A 6 1.93 3.23 -19.69
CA SER A 6 1.77 2.07 -20.57
C SER A 6 0.75 1.07 -20.02
N LEU A 7 0.78 0.82 -18.70
CA LEU A 7 -0.19 -0.04 -18.03
C LEU A 7 -1.60 0.53 -18.10
N ILE A 8 -1.75 1.83 -17.81
CA ILE A 8 -3.06 2.50 -17.89
C ILE A 8 -3.64 2.46 -19.30
N LEU A 9 -2.84 2.66 -20.33
CA LEU A 9 -3.30 2.55 -21.72
C LEU A 9 -3.79 1.12 -22.05
N LYS A 10 -3.07 0.11 -21.62
CA LYS A 10 -3.49 -1.29 -21.80
C LYS A 10 -4.80 -1.59 -21.07
N LEU A 11 -4.92 -1.10 -19.83
CA LEU A 11 -6.13 -1.29 -19.03
C LEU A 11 -7.34 -0.57 -19.61
N LYS A 12 -7.19 0.66 -20.08
CA LYS A 12 -8.26 1.41 -20.74
C LYS A 12 -8.73 0.72 -22.02
N LYS A 13 -7.81 0.15 -22.79
CA LYS A 13 -8.14 -0.62 -23.98
C LYS A 13 -8.95 -1.88 -23.64
N LYS A 14 -8.59 -2.58 -22.57
CA LYS A 14 -9.27 -3.79 -22.12
C LYS A 14 -10.58 -3.50 -21.38
N TYR A 15 -10.62 -2.40 -20.64
CA TYR A 15 -11.75 -1.99 -19.82
C TYR A 15 -12.12 -0.53 -20.12
N PRO A 16 -12.90 -0.29 -21.18
CA PRO A 16 -13.25 1.08 -21.59
C PRO A 16 -13.92 1.92 -20.51
N VAL A 17 -14.57 1.29 -19.52
CA VAL A 17 -15.19 1.98 -18.38
C VAL A 17 -14.17 2.84 -17.58
N LEU A 18 -12.89 2.55 -17.68
CA LEU A 18 -11.85 3.35 -17.02
C LEU A 18 -11.73 4.77 -17.57
N GLU A 19 -12.27 5.05 -18.75
CA GLU A 19 -12.38 6.43 -19.27
C GLU A 19 -13.21 7.33 -18.34
N TYR A 20 -14.15 6.73 -17.60
CA TYR A 20 -15.02 7.45 -16.66
C TYR A 20 -14.53 7.41 -15.21
N PHE A 21 -13.37 6.84 -14.98
CA PHE A 21 -12.76 6.73 -13.65
C PHE A 21 -11.95 7.99 -13.33
N THR A 22 -12.63 9.15 -13.25
CA THR A 22 -11.97 10.44 -13.09
C THR A 22 -11.99 10.97 -11.66
N ASP A 23 -13.14 10.90 -10.99
CA ASP A 23 -13.37 11.60 -9.73
C ASP A 23 -13.79 10.69 -8.56
N ARG A 24 -13.95 9.42 -8.83
CA ARG A 24 -14.37 8.49 -7.78
C ARG A 24 -13.29 8.33 -6.73
N THR A 25 -13.70 8.46 -5.47
CA THR A 25 -12.82 8.22 -4.34
C THR A 25 -12.79 6.74 -3.98
N PHE A 26 -11.65 6.30 -3.50
CA PHE A 26 -11.47 4.94 -2.99
C PHE A 26 -10.34 4.91 -1.97
N GLY A 27 -10.19 3.79 -1.29
CA GLY A 27 -9.08 3.51 -0.40
C GLY A 27 -8.66 2.06 -0.54
N VAL A 28 -7.44 1.75 -0.18
CA VAL A 28 -6.93 0.39 -0.19
C VAL A 28 -6.25 0.06 1.14
N GLU A 29 -6.36 -1.19 1.54
CA GLU A 29 -5.62 -1.79 2.65
C GLU A 29 -4.91 -3.02 2.10
N ILE A 30 -3.60 -3.05 2.24
CA ILE A 30 -2.74 -4.12 1.74
C ILE A 30 -2.20 -4.88 2.94
N GLU A 31 -2.61 -6.12 3.11
CA GLU A 31 -2.22 -6.97 4.22
C GLU A 31 -1.02 -7.84 3.86
N PHE A 32 -0.08 -7.94 4.78
CA PHE A 32 1.12 -8.77 4.63
C PHE A 32 1.71 -9.07 6.00
N TYR A 33 2.77 -9.85 6.05
CA TYR A 33 3.51 -10.08 7.29
C TYR A 33 5.02 -9.95 7.08
N GLY A 34 5.67 -9.48 8.13
CA GLY A 34 7.12 -9.46 8.23
C GLY A 34 7.65 -10.62 9.05
N LEU A 35 8.96 -10.79 9.10
CA LEU A 35 9.58 -11.98 9.68
C LEU A 35 9.84 -11.89 11.19
N ASN A 36 9.74 -10.75 11.83
CA ASN A 36 10.06 -10.65 13.26
C ASN A 36 9.32 -9.54 14.00
N TYR A 37 8.58 -9.92 15.04
CA TYR A 37 8.27 -9.13 16.24
C TYR A 37 7.43 -7.85 16.15
N VAL A 38 7.16 -7.38 17.31
CA VAL A 38 6.34 -6.28 17.76
C VAL A 38 6.43 -5.04 16.88
N ILE A 39 5.30 -4.54 16.49
CA ILE A 39 5.19 -3.24 15.82
C ILE A 39 5.34 -2.17 16.89
N ALA A 40 6.36 -1.37 16.74
CA ALA A 40 6.51 -0.15 17.52
C ALA A 40 6.71 1.04 16.57
N PRO A 41 6.09 2.19 16.87
CA PRO A 41 6.37 3.38 16.09
C PRO A 41 7.84 3.77 16.23
N ILE A 42 8.43 4.16 15.11
CA ILE A 42 9.75 4.76 15.09
C ILE A 42 9.58 6.27 15.07
N ASP A 43 10.47 6.98 15.74
CA ASP A 43 10.44 8.43 15.86
C ASP A 43 10.15 9.19 14.58
N GLY A 44 9.35 10.26 14.71
CA GLY A 44 9.05 11.18 13.63
C GLY A 44 7.70 10.94 12.99
N ASN A 45 7.51 11.55 11.83
CA ASN A 45 6.25 11.53 11.08
C ASN A 45 6.07 10.29 10.21
N ILE A 46 7.01 9.34 10.26
CA ILE A 46 6.98 8.12 9.45
C ILE A 46 7.22 6.93 10.38
N ILE A 47 6.31 5.98 10.33
CA ILE A 47 6.40 4.74 11.09
C ILE A 47 6.82 3.61 10.16
N LYS A 48 7.89 2.92 10.52
CA LYS A 48 8.25 1.63 9.95
C LYS A 48 8.06 0.56 11.02
N PRO A 49 7.19 -0.44 10.82
CA PRO A 49 7.08 -1.55 11.76
C PRO A 49 8.42 -2.29 11.94
N TYR A 50 8.75 -2.69 13.14
CA TYR A 50 10.00 -3.42 13.41
C TYR A 50 10.11 -4.74 12.66
N CYS A 51 8.98 -5.37 12.37
CA CYS A 51 8.96 -6.61 11.61
C CYS A 51 9.26 -6.43 10.11
N ILE A 52 9.30 -5.20 9.64
CA ILE A 52 9.69 -4.89 8.26
C ILE A 52 11.19 -4.62 8.24
N SER A 53 11.89 -5.32 7.35
CA SER A 53 13.33 -5.14 7.18
C SER A 53 13.68 -3.67 6.87
N SER A 54 14.78 -3.20 7.42
CA SER A 54 15.38 -1.91 7.05
C SER A 54 16.12 -1.95 5.71
N ARG A 55 16.09 -3.09 5.01
CA ARG A 55 16.78 -3.30 3.74
C ARG A 55 15.80 -3.58 2.62
N ALA A 56 16.08 -3.01 1.45
CA ALA A 56 15.46 -3.39 0.20
C ALA A 56 16.15 -4.64 -0.38
N LYS A 57 15.47 -5.32 -1.28
CA LYS A 57 16.01 -6.50 -1.99
C LYS A 57 17.26 -6.19 -2.80
N ASP A 58 17.40 -4.96 -3.28
CA ASP A 58 18.58 -4.50 -4.04
C ASP A 58 19.72 -3.98 -3.16
N GLY A 59 19.61 -4.10 -1.84
CA GLY A 59 20.64 -3.71 -0.87
C GLY A 59 20.53 -2.26 -0.38
N ARG A 60 19.67 -1.43 -0.97
CA ARG A 60 19.39 -0.08 -0.46
C ARG A 60 18.75 -0.15 0.91
N ASN A 61 18.80 0.93 1.68
CA ASN A 61 18.06 1.00 2.92
C ASN A 61 16.58 1.36 2.67
N PHE A 62 15.75 1.09 3.67
CA PHE A 62 14.31 1.36 3.62
C PHE A 62 13.98 2.81 3.25
N TRP A 63 14.71 3.76 3.78
CA TRP A 63 14.44 5.19 3.57
C TRP A 63 14.78 5.64 2.15
N ASP A 64 15.83 5.08 1.54
CA ASP A 64 16.14 5.33 0.13
C ASP A 64 15.04 4.78 -0.78
N LEU A 65 14.59 3.57 -0.48
CA LEU A 65 13.47 2.96 -1.20
C LEU A 65 12.20 3.80 -1.10
N TYR A 66 11.90 4.28 0.11
CA TYR A 66 10.77 5.16 0.36
C TYR A 66 10.83 6.44 -0.48
N ARG A 67 11.97 7.12 -0.48
CA ARG A 67 12.16 8.35 -1.26
C ARG A 67 11.93 8.14 -2.75
N ASP A 68 12.40 7.01 -3.29
CA ASP A 68 12.25 6.70 -4.71
C ASP A 68 10.79 6.40 -5.10
N CYS A 69 10.02 5.86 -4.19
CA CYS A 69 8.61 5.51 -4.45
C CYS A 69 7.68 6.72 -4.48
N LYS A 70 8.10 7.85 -3.95
CA LYS A 70 7.36 9.13 -4.00
C LYS A 70 5.91 9.05 -3.50
N MET A 71 5.64 8.15 -2.60
CA MET A 71 4.33 8.11 -1.97
C MET A 71 4.37 8.77 -0.59
N PRO A 72 3.31 9.48 -0.17
CA PRO A 72 3.29 10.17 1.11
C PRO A 72 3.06 9.18 2.26
N LEU A 73 4.13 8.63 2.82
CA LEU A 73 4.10 7.85 4.06
C LEU A 73 4.06 8.78 5.27
N GLY A 74 3.27 8.41 6.26
CA GLY A 74 3.16 9.17 7.50
C GLY A 74 2.46 8.37 8.58
N THR A 75 1.80 9.08 9.49
CA THR A 75 1.14 8.50 10.67
C THR A 75 -0.35 8.81 10.74
N ASP A 76 -0.86 9.63 9.87
CA ASP A 76 -2.23 10.11 9.90
C ASP A 76 -3.06 9.60 8.70
N LYS A 77 -4.36 9.91 8.75
CA LYS A 77 -5.32 9.50 7.71
C LYS A 77 -5.10 10.12 6.33
N ASP A 78 -4.30 11.19 6.24
CA ASP A 78 -4.01 11.90 4.99
C ASP A 78 -2.73 11.38 4.32
N SER A 79 -2.10 10.38 4.92
CA SER A 79 -0.91 9.72 4.41
C SER A 79 -1.09 8.21 4.39
N TRP A 80 -0.29 7.54 3.57
CA TRP A 80 -0.13 6.09 3.70
C TRP A 80 0.50 5.79 5.04
N HIS A 81 -0.03 4.79 5.74
CA HIS A 81 0.51 4.43 7.05
C HIS A 81 0.40 2.93 7.30
N PHE A 82 1.30 2.43 8.14
CA PHE A 82 1.30 1.04 8.57
C PHE A 82 0.52 0.90 9.86
N GLU A 83 -0.29 -0.16 9.94
CA GLU A 83 -0.96 -0.57 11.16
C GLU A 83 -0.74 -2.06 11.43
N PRO A 84 -0.76 -2.48 12.72
CA PRO A 84 -0.77 -3.91 13.03
C PRO A 84 -2.09 -4.54 12.60
N ASP A 85 -2.04 -5.77 12.11
CA ASP A 85 -3.21 -6.56 11.76
C ASP A 85 -3.14 -7.94 12.36
N SER A 86 -3.88 -8.17 13.44
CA SER A 86 -3.93 -9.46 14.13
C SER A 86 -4.68 -10.55 13.36
N SER A 87 -5.44 -10.20 12.34
CA SER A 87 -6.13 -11.16 11.46
C SER A 87 -5.16 -11.84 10.49
N VAL A 88 -4.03 -11.22 10.21
CA VAL A 88 -2.97 -11.80 9.39
C VAL A 88 -2.21 -12.82 10.22
N ARG A 89 -2.34 -14.08 9.85
CA ARG A 89 -1.73 -15.21 10.57
C ARG A 89 -0.69 -15.90 9.71
N GLY A 90 0.52 -15.36 9.73
CA GLY A 90 1.64 -16.07 9.13
C GLY A 90 1.91 -17.42 9.82
N LYS A 91 2.56 -18.34 9.12
CA LYS A 91 2.98 -19.60 9.73
C LYS A 91 4.11 -19.37 10.76
N GLY A 92 3.83 -19.60 12.04
CA GLY A 92 4.80 -19.52 13.14
C GLY A 92 4.64 -18.30 14.06
N HIS A 93 5.16 -18.43 15.29
CA HIS A 93 4.98 -17.46 16.37
C HIS A 93 5.82 -16.16 16.24
N THR A 94 6.62 -16.04 15.20
CA THR A 94 7.58 -14.95 15.01
C THR A 94 7.16 -13.95 13.95
N ARG A 95 5.93 -14.04 13.45
CA ARG A 95 5.44 -13.20 12.35
C ARG A 95 4.53 -12.12 12.86
N CYS A 96 4.70 -10.93 12.35
CA CYS A 96 3.76 -9.86 12.62
C CYS A 96 2.96 -9.52 11.39
N GLY A 97 1.64 -9.55 11.54
CA GLY A 97 0.71 -9.07 10.54
C GLY A 97 0.69 -7.55 10.50
N VAL A 98 0.74 -7.01 9.32
CA VAL A 98 0.76 -5.58 9.06
C VAL A 98 -0.19 -5.29 7.92
N GLU A 99 -0.83 -4.14 7.96
CA GLU A 99 -1.51 -3.58 6.81
C GLU A 99 -0.94 -2.21 6.46
N LEU A 100 -0.80 -1.96 5.18
CA LEU A 100 -0.50 -0.64 4.64
C LEU A 100 -1.81 -0.02 4.18
N ILE A 101 -2.19 1.07 4.81
CA ILE A 101 -3.48 1.74 4.60
C ILE A 101 -3.25 3.01 3.79
N SER A 102 -4.03 3.20 2.74
CA SER A 102 -3.97 4.41 1.94
C SER A 102 -4.73 5.58 2.58
N PRO A 103 -4.37 6.82 2.24
CA PRO A 103 -5.30 7.93 2.39
C PRO A 103 -6.50 7.75 1.44
N ILE A 104 -7.43 8.69 1.46
CA ILE A 104 -8.47 8.74 0.42
C ILE A 104 -7.80 9.04 -0.92
N LEU A 105 -7.95 8.12 -1.86
CA LEU A 105 -7.41 8.21 -3.20
C LEU A 105 -8.50 8.64 -4.19
N ARG A 106 -8.08 9.22 -5.32
CA ARG A 106 -9.01 9.71 -6.31
C ARG A 106 -8.49 9.47 -7.72
N GLY A 107 -9.31 8.82 -8.54
CA GLY A 107 -9.08 8.67 -9.99
C GLY A 107 -7.74 8.03 -10.35
N ILE A 108 -7.21 8.40 -11.49
CA ILE A 108 -5.93 7.85 -12.02
C ILE A 108 -4.74 8.21 -11.14
N SER A 109 -4.72 9.40 -10.55
CA SER A 109 -3.65 9.77 -9.62
C SER A 109 -3.62 8.89 -8.38
N GLY A 110 -4.80 8.47 -7.90
CA GLY A 110 -4.91 7.49 -6.82
C GLY A 110 -4.41 6.11 -7.25
N LEU A 111 -4.72 5.66 -8.46
CA LEU A 111 -4.20 4.40 -9.00
C LEU A 111 -2.67 4.43 -9.14
N LEU A 112 -2.09 5.57 -9.48
CA LEU A 112 -0.63 5.72 -9.49
C LEU A 112 -0.04 5.50 -8.10
N GLN A 113 -0.65 6.05 -7.07
CA GLN A 113 -0.18 5.82 -5.70
C GLN A 113 -0.28 4.34 -5.30
N VAL A 114 -1.35 3.64 -5.68
CA VAL A 114 -1.47 2.20 -5.44
C VAL A 114 -0.35 1.44 -6.15
N TYR A 115 -0.08 1.76 -7.41
CA TYR A 115 1.02 1.17 -8.16
C TYR A 115 2.37 1.39 -7.46
N GLN A 116 2.63 2.61 -7.02
CA GLN A 116 3.86 2.95 -6.28
C GLN A 116 3.95 2.21 -4.95
N SER A 117 2.83 2.03 -4.24
CA SER A 117 2.80 1.28 -2.98
C SER A 117 3.17 -0.19 -3.18
N PHE A 118 2.68 -0.83 -4.24
CA PHE A 118 3.06 -2.20 -4.56
C PHE A 118 4.52 -2.30 -4.97
N LYS A 119 5.04 -1.37 -5.75
CA LYS A 119 6.48 -1.32 -6.07
C LYS A 119 7.33 -1.18 -4.82
N PHE A 120 6.91 -0.31 -3.90
CA PHE A 120 7.58 -0.13 -2.62
C PHE A 120 7.60 -1.43 -1.82
N LEU A 121 6.44 -2.04 -1.60
CA LEU A 121 6.34 -3.28 -0.83
C LEU A 121 7.12 -4.43 -1.48
N ASN A 122 7.03 -4.58 -2.80
CA ASN A 122 7.73 -5.64 -3.52
C ASN A 122 9.26 -5.55 -3.43
N ASN A 123 9.78 -4.38 -3.15
CA ASN A 123 11.22 -4.17 -3.02
C ASN A 123 11.74 -4.21 -1.58
N ILE A 124 10.85 -4.30 -0.59
CA ILE A 124 11.25 -4.50 0.80
C ILE A 124 11.63 -5.98 0.99
N LYS A 125 12.79 -6.20 1.63
CA LYS A 125 13.24 -7.54 1.96
C LYS A 125 12.36 -8.17 3.06
N ASP A 126 12.12 -9.48 2.97
CA ASP A 126 11.47 -10.28 4.00
C ASP A 126 9.98 -9.92 4.27
N ILE A 127 9.29 -9.34 3.30
CA ILE A 127 7.83 -9.23 3.30
C ILE A 127 7.24 -10.45 2.61
N ASN A 128 6.20 -11.03 3.20
CA ASN A 128 5.52 -12.20 2.68
C ASN A 128 4.00 -12.05 2.78
N VAL A 129 3.31 -12.83 1.97
CA VAL A 129 1.86 -12.97 2.01
C VAL A 129 1.47 -14.44 2.04
N ASP A 130 0.32 -14.73 2.63
CA ASP A 130 -0.30 -16.04 2.59
C ASP A 130 -1.83 -15.89 2.49
N LYS A 131 -2.56 -16.99 2.64
CA LYS A 131 -4.03 -17.01 2.53
C LYS A 131 -4.75 -16.17 3.61
N SER A 132 -4.06 -15.78 4.68
CA SER A 132 -4.63 -14.87 5.70
C SER A 132 -4.53 -13.41 5.32
N CYS A 133 -3.77 -13.09 4.28
CA CYS A 133 -3.58 -11.73 3.77
C CYS A 133 -4.61 -11.43 2.69
N GLY A 134 -5.02 -10.18 2.62
CA GLY A 134 -5.97 -9.71 1.60
C GLY A 134 -5.58 -8.35 1.04
N LEU A 135 -6.27 -7.99 -0.01
CA LEU A 135 -6.31 -6.64 -0.54
C LEU A 135 -7.76 -6.17 -0.42
N HIS A 136 -7.99 -5.18 0.44
CA HIS A 136 -9.31 -4.60 0.59
C HIS A 136 -9.39 -3.27 -0.17
N VAL A 137 -10.46 -3.11 -0.93
CA VAL A 137 -10.74 -1.87 -1.66
C VAL A 137 -12.05 -1.29 -1.14
N HIS A 138 -11.98 -0.09 -0.62
CA HIS A 138 -13.13 0.67 -0.15
C HIS A 138 -13.51 1.70 -1.20
N HIS A 139 -14.78 1.73 -1.59
CA HIS A 139 -15.28 2.72 -2.54
C HIS A 139 -15.93 3.87 -1.80
N GLY A 140 -15.55 5.09 -2.16
CA GLY A 140 -16.24 6.28 -1.70
C GLY A 140 -17.62 6.34 -2.33
N VAL A 141 -18.59 6.73 -1.52
CA VAL A 141 -19.99 6.86 -1.96
C VAL A 141 -20.38 8.31 -1.83
N ASP A 142 -20.90 8.89 -2.90
CA ASP A 142 -21.49 10.22 -2.85
C ASP A 142 -22.82 10.13 -2.08
N PRO A 143 -22.96 10.81 -0.92
CA PRO A 143 -24.23 10.81 -0.17
C PRO A 143 -25.43 11.26 -0.99
N LYS A 144 -25.21 12.07 -2.02
CA LYS A 144 -26.28 12.53 -2.93
C LYS A 144 -26.81 11.45 -3.87
N SER A 145 -26.10 10.33 -4.00
CA SER A 145 -26.53 9.21 -4.85
C SER A 145 -27.45 8.22 -4.14
N TYR A 146 -27.73 8.44 -2.85
CA TYR A 146 -28.70 7.68 -2.07
C TYR A 146 -29.99 8.47 -1.91
N ASN A 147 -30.84 8.35 -2.86
CA ASN A 147 -32.24 8.79 -2.72
C ASN A 147 -33.17 7.65 -3.09
#